data_23a558d0fca0411b0495eebc549065eb
#
_entry.id   23a558d0fca0411b0495eebc549065eb
#
_cell.length_a   1.000
_cell.length_b   1.000
_cell.length_c   1.000
_cell.angle_alpha   90.00
_cell.angle_beta   90.00
_cell.angle_gamma   90.00
#
_symmetry.space_group_name_H-M   'P 1'
#
loop_
_entity.id
_entity.type
_entity.pdbx_description
1 polymer ?
#
loop_
_entity_poly.entity_id
_entity_poly.type
_entity_poly.pdbx_seq_one_letter_code
_entity_poly.pdbx_strand_id
1 'polypeptide(L)'
;MAQKGDLMTARPDIRVLDATIRDGGLVNNFMFTDDFINALYRANVKAGIDYMEFGYKASKELFDVNKFGKWKFCDEAAIREIVGDNNSDMKISVMADVGRCDYKKDILPREDSVIDMVRVATYVHQMPSAIEMIEDAKSKGYEVTCNIMAISNTQESDLDQALDMVAKSSADGIYIVDSYGALYPEQIRRTADKYTEIAEANGKFVGMHAHNNQQLAFANTIEAAAQGVSLLDATMMGMGLSLIHISEPTRRS
;
A
#
# COMPACT_ATOMS: atom_id res chain seq x y z
N MET A 1 -6.66 20.42 -13.33
CA MET A 1 -5.59 19.87 -12.49
C MET A 1 -5.51 20.67 -11.21
N ALA A 2 -5.44 20.03 -10.03
CA ALA A 2 -5.16 20.73 -8.79
C ALA A 2 -3.76 21.33 -8.86
N GLN A 3 -3.57 22.53 -8.36
CA GLN A 3 -2.27 23.19 -8.40
C GLN A 3 -1.36 22.58 -7.35
N LYS A 4 -0.17 22.12 -7.74
CA LYS A 4 0.80 21.49 -6.85
C LYS A 4 1.14 22.44 -5.68
N GLY A 5 1.15 21.91 -4.46
CA GLY A 5 1.44 22.68 -3.26
C GLY A 5 0.28 23.53 -2.71
N ASP A 6 -0.90 23.52 -3.33
CA ASP A 6 -2.07 24.27 -2.88
C ASP A 6 -3.07 23.39 -2.12
N LEU A 7 -2.86 23.24 -0.82
CA LEU A 7 -3.80 22.52 0.07
C LEU A 7 -5.03 23.35 0.49
N MET A 8 -5.09 24.63 0.14
CA MET A 8 -6.28 25.47 0.36
C MET A 8 -7.38 25.19 -0.67
N THR A 9 -7.01 24.53 -1.78
CA THR A 9 -7.94 24.11 -2.81
C THR A 9 -8.47 22.71 -2.49
N ALA A 10 -9.75 22.47 -2.74
CA ALA A 10 -10.32 21.12 -2.65
C ALA A 10 -9.58 20.15 -3.58
N ARG A 11 -9.16 19.01 -3.05
CA ARG A 11 -8.42 17.95 -3.75
C ARG A 11 -9.32 16.70 -3.88
N PRO A 12 -10.28 16.69 -4.82
CA PRO A 12 -11.21 15.56 -5.01
C PRO A 12 -10.50 14.33 -5.60
N ASP A 13 -9.28 14.48 -6.04
CA ASP A 13 -8.40 13.42 -6.54
C ASP A 13 -7.72 12.62 -5.42
N ILE A 14 -7.74 13.09 -4.18
CA ILE A 14 -7.19 12.35 -3.03
C ILE A 14 -8.08 11.16 -2.71
N ARG A 15 -7.45 9.99 -2.66
CA ARG A 15 -8.04 8.72 -2.25
C ARG A 15 -7.34 8.21 -1.01
N VAL A 16 -8.05 7.47 -0.17
CA VAL A 16 -7.52 6.89 1.07
C VAL A 16 -7.58 5.38 1.00
N LEU A 17 -6.46 4.75 1.37
CA LEU A 17 -6.36 3.30 1.53
C LEU A 17 -6.21 2.96 3.01
N ASP A 18 -7.11 2.15 3.54
CA ASP A 18 -6.95 1.55 4.87
C ASP A 18 -6.04 0.32 4.79
N ALA A 19 -4.88 0.39 5.44
CA ALA A 19 -3.90 -0.68 5.53
C ALA A 19 -3.90 -1.38 6.91
N THR A 20 -4.95 -1.21 7.71
CA THR A 20 -4.99 -1.68 9.12
C THR A 20 -4.69 -3.16 9.25
N ILE A 21 -5.28 -3.99 8.39
CA ILE A 21 -5.07 -5.45 8.45
C ILE A 21 -3.68 -5.82 7.93
N ARG A 22 -3.28 -5.24 6.80
CA ARG A 22 -2.01 -5.57 6.17
C ARG A 22 -0.82 -5.14 7.02
N ASP A 23 -0.81 -3.90 7.48
CA ASP A 23 0.32 -3.36 8.25
C ASP A 23 0.26 -3.79 9.72
N GLY A 24 -0.93 -3.74 10.34
CA GLY A 24 -1.15 -4.24 11.69
C GLY A 24 -0.90 -5.75 11.84
N GLY A 25 -1.11 -6.51 10.78
CA GLY A 25 -0.80 -7.95 10.76
C GLY A 25 0.67 -8.28 10.99
N LEU A 26 1.58 -7.37 10.70
CA LEU A 26 3.01 -7.52 10.98
C LEU A 26 3.30 -7.56 12.49
N VAL A 27 2.42 -7.00 13.31
CA VAL A 27 2.59 -6.95 14.78
C VAL A 27 2.02 -8.19 15.47
N ASN A 28 0.94 -8.79 14.92
CA ASN A 28 0.21 -9.90 15.55
C ASN A 28 0.20 -11.19 14.71
N ASN A 29 1.12 -11.32 13.75
CA ASN A 29 1.17 -12.44 12.82
C ASN A 29 -0.14 -12.65 12.04
N PHE A 30 -0.86 -11.57 11.73
CA PHE A 30 -2.14 -11.58 11.01
C PHE A 30 -3.28 -12.32 11.73
N MET A 31 -3.15 -12.48 13.05
CA MET A 31 -4.14 -13.11 13.92
C MET A 31 -5.24 -12.10 14.29
N PHE A 32 -6.16 -11.88 13.38
CA PHE A 32 -7.36 -11.07 13.59
C PHE A 32 -8.59 -11.97 13.63
N THR A 33 -9.57 -11.61 14.45
CA THR A 33 -10.87 -12.28 14.46
C THR A 33 -11.73 -11.79 13.31
N ASP A 34 -12.60 -12.64 12.78
CA ASP A 34 -13.51 -12.28 11.69
C ASP A 34 -14.47 -11.16 12.09
N ASP A 35 -14.89 -11.13 13.36
CA ASP A 35 -15.72 -10.04 13.90
C ASP A 35 -15.03 -8.68 13.80
N PHE A 36 -13.73 -8.62 14.13
CA PHE A 36 -12.94 -7.40 13.99
C PHE A 36 -12.85 -6.96 12.52
N ILE A 37 -12.51 -7.90 11.63
CA ILE A 37 -12.39 -7.59 10.19
C ILE A 37 -13.73 -7.13 9.61
N ASN A 38 -14.84 -7.81 9.96
CA ASN A 38 -16.18 -7.41 9.54
C ASN A 38 -16.57 -6.02 10.04
N ALA A 39 -16.24 -5.71 11.30
CA ALA A 39 -16.51 -4.39 11.88
C ALA A 39 -15.70 -3.30 11.17
N LEU A 40 -14.41 -3.57 10.91
CA LEU A 40 -13.52 -2.65 10.19
C LEU A 40 -14.01 -2.42 8.74
N TYR A 41 -14.33 -3.49 8.01
CA TYR A 41 -14.87 -3.40 6.64
C TYR A 41 -16.10 -2.49 6.59
N ARG A 42 -17.09 -2.74 7.47
CA ARG A 42 -18.31 -1.92 7.52
C ARG A 42 -18.02 -0.46 7.91
N ALA A 43 -17.07 -0.24 8.81
CA ALA A 43 -16.67 1.11 9.21
C ALA A 43 -16.03 1.86 8.04
N ASN A 44 -15.14 1.20 7.29
CA ASN A 44 -14.48 1.77 6.12
C ASN A 44 -15.48 2.11 5.00
N VAL A 45 -16.40 1.19 4.69
CA VAL A 45 -17.50 1.46 3.73
C VAL A 45 -18.33 2.67 4.16
N LYS A 46 -18.73 2.71 5.44
CA LYS A 46 -19.53 3.84 5.98
C LYS A 46 -18.76 5.17 5.97
N ALA A 47 -17.44 5.12 6.17
CA ALA A 47 -16.57 6.29 6.17
C ALA A 47 -16.24 6.80 4.75
N GLY A 48 -16.56 6.03 3.70
CA GLY A 48 -16.23 6.39 2.32
C GLY A 48 -14.74 6.21 2.00
N ILE A 49 -14.08 5.24 2.64
CA ILE A 49 -12.69 4.87 2.32
C ILE A 49 -12.66 4.27 0.90
N ASP A 50 -11.67 4.65 0.11
CA ASP A 50 -11.60 4.24 -1.30
C ASP A 50 -11.06 2.83 -1.48
N TYR A 51 -10.10 2.41 -0.63
CA TYR A 51 -9.48 1.07 -0.69
C TYR A 51 -9.32 0.48 0.70
N MET A 52 -9.50 -0.84 0.84
CA MET A 52 -9.13 -1.59 2.03
C MET A 52 -8.15 -2.69 1.67
N GLU A 53 -6.97 -2.69 2.30
CA GLU A 53 -5.92 -3.69 2.09
C GLU A 53 -6.00 -4.79 3.13
N PHE A 54 -6.43 -6.00 2.70
CA PHE A 54 -6.70 -7.13 3.60
C PHE A 54 -5.44 -7.84 4.11
N GLY A 55 -4.34 -7.74 3.39
CA GLY A 55 -3.10 -8.40 3.80
C GLY A 55 -2.20 -8.75 2.64
N TYR A 56 -1.54 -9.90 2.75
CA TYR A 56 -0.58 -10.35 1.74
C TYR A 56 -1.09 -11.55 0.93
N LYS A 57 -0.60 -11.67 -0.31
CA LYS A 57 -0.61 -12.89 -1.11
C LYS A 57 0.71 -13.65 -0.87
N ALA A 58 0.99 -14.04 0.39
CA ALA A 58 2.22 -14.75 0.72
C ALA A 58 2.12 -16.24 0.35
N SER A 59 3.22 -16.80 -0.18
CA SER A 59 3.28 -18.22 -0.52
C SER A 59 3.22 -19.10 0.73
N LYS A 60 2.31 -20.09 0.73
CA LYS A 60 2.17 -21.09 1.80
C LYS A 60 3.33 -22.08 1.86
N GLU A 61 4.18 -22.10 0.82
CA GLU A 61 5.41 -22.88 0.80
C GLU A 61 6.54 -22.21 1.59
N LEU A 62 6.50 -20.86 1.66
CA LEU A 62 7.52 -20.08 2.39
C LEU A 62 7.08 -19.71 3.81
N PHE A 63 5.79 -19.62 4.06
CA PHE A 63 5.24 -19.21 5.35
C PHE A 63 4.34 -20.30 5.94
N ASP A 64 4.64 -20.68 7.18
CA ASP A 64 3.90 -21.72 7.91
C ASP A 64 2.48 -21.24 8.26
N VAL A 65 1.47 -21.88 7.71
CA VAL A 65 0.05 -21.57 7.93
C VAL A 65 -0.40 -21.72 9.39
N ASN A 66 0.38 -22.43 10.22
CA ASN A 66 0.08 -22.58 11.65
C ASN A 66 0.66 -21.42 12.48
N LYS A 67 1.58 -20.63 11.93
CA LYS A 67 2.21 -19.49 12.60
C LYS A 67 1.58 -18.16 12.25
N PHE A 68 0.88 -18.08 11.11
CA PHE A 68 0.28 -16.86 10.61
C PHE A 68 -1.22 -17.03 10.40
N GLY A 69 -1.97 -15.97 10.68
CA GLY A 69 -3.40 -15.90 10.38
C GLY A 69 -3.70 -15.86 8.86
N LYS A 70 -4.95 -16.12 8.51
CA LYS A 70 -5.41 -16.24 7.10
C LYS A 70 -5.14 -15.00 6.25
N TRP A 71 -5.01 -13.82 6.87
CA TRP A 71 -4.73 -12.55 6.18
C TRP A 71 -3.27 -12.38 5.73
N LYS A 72 -2.37 -13.28 6.14
CA LYS A 72 -1.03 -13.40 5.54
C LYS A 72 -1.10 -13.95 4.13
N PHE A 73 -2.13 -14.74 3.83
CA PHE A 73 -2.28 -15.46 2.56
C PHE A 73 -3.39 -14.89 1.69
N CYS A 74 -4.38 -14.23 2.27
CA CYS A 74 -5.52 -13.61 1.60
C CYS A 74 -6.13 -14.51 0.52
N ASP A 75 -6.44 -15.77 0.90
CA ASP A 75 -7.18 -16.67 0.01
C ASP A 75 -8.50 -16.02 -0.41
N GLU A 76 -8.90 -16.21 -1.64
CA GLU A 76 -10.11 -15.62 -2.21
C GLU A 76 -11.36 -15.92 -1.36
N ALA A 77 -11.49 -17.17 -0.89
CA ALA A 77 -12.61 -17.58 -0.04
C ALA A 77 -12.65 -16.79 1.28
N ALA A 78 -11.48 -16.54 1.90
CA ALA A 78 -11.42 -15.79 3.16
C ALA A 78 -11.83 -14.32 2.99
N ILE A 79 -11.48 -13.69 1.86
CA ILE A 79 -11.90 -12.32 1.56
C ILE A 79 -13.41 -12.31 1.29
N ARG A 80 -13.94 -13.26 0.50
CA ARG A 80 -15.37 -13.37 0.19
C ARG A 80 -16.24 -13.62 1.42
N GLU A 81 -15.74 -14.31 2.44
CA GLU A 81 -16.44 -14.46 3.73
C GLU A 81 -16.75 -13.11 4.39
N ILE A 82 -15.91 -12.09 4.16
CA ILE A 82 -16.08 -10.75 4.74
C ILE A 82 -16.87 -9.83 3.80
N VAL A 83 -16.50 -9.76 2.53
CA VAL A 83 -17.00 -8.75 1.61
C VAL A 83 -18.15 -9.23 0.72
N GLY A 84 -18.39 -10.56 0.66
CA GLY A 84 -19.29 -11.15 -0.32
C GLY A 84 -18.80 -10.86 -1.75
N ASP A 85 -19.69 -10.35 -2.59
CA ASP A 85 -19.35 -9.87 -3.94
C ASP A 85 -18.91 -8.39 -3.98
N ASN A 86 -18.66 -7.80 -2.80
CA ASN A 86 -18.32 -6.39 -2.60
C ASN A 86 -19.21 -5.44 -3.43
N ASN A 87 -20.44 -5.26 -2.98
CA ASN A 87 -21.39 -4.33 -3.60
C ASN A 87 -21.20 -2.86 -3.16
N SER A 88 -20.07 -2.52 -2.52
CA SER A 88 -19.73 -1.15 -2.13
C SER A 88 -18.83 -0.48 -3.18
N ASP A 89 -18.72 0.85 -3.10
CA ASP A 89 -17.77 1.61 -3.94
C ASP A 89 -16.31 1.43 -3.49
N MET A 90 -16.07 0.88 -2.28
CA MET A 90 -14.74 0.63 -1.76
C MET A 90 -14.07 -0.55 -2.47
N LYS A 91 -12.89 -0.31 -3.01
CA LYS A 91 -12.09 -1.32 -3.69
C LYS A 91 -11.30 -2.19 -2.69
N ILE A 92 -11.13 -3.46 -3.04
CA ILE A 92 -10.37 -4.43 -2.25
C ILE A 92 -8.94 -4.51 -2.78
N SER A 93 -7.97 -4.41 -1.86
CA SER A 93 -6.55 -4.47 -2.18
C SER A 93 -5.82 -5.57 -1.40
N VAL A 94 -4.74 -6.07 -1.97
CA VAL A 94 -3.78 -6.97 -1.33
C VAL A 94 -2.36 -6.59 -1.72
N MET A 95 -1.40 -6.89 -0.85
CA MET A 95 0.01 -6.72 -1.14
C MET A 95 0.66 -8.04 -1.55
N ALA A 96 1.57 -7.99 -2.49
CA ALA A 96 2.34 -9.13 -2.96
C ALA A 96 3.83 -8.76 -3.03
N ASP A 97 4.63 -9.36 -2.14
CA ASP A 97 6.06 -9.08 -2.05
C ASP A 97 6.84 -9.89 -3.09
N VAL A 98 7.74 -9.23 -3.79
CA VAL A 98 8.68 -9.89 -4.70
C VAL A 98 9.50 -10.95 -3.96
N GLY A 99 9.51 -12.17 -4.50
CA GLY A 99 10.22 -13.32 -3.90
C GLY A 99 9.52 -13.96 -2.70
N ARG A 100 8.32 -13.49 -2.32
CA ARG A 100 7.54 -14.06 -1.20
C ARG A 100 6.12 -14.48 -1.59
N CYS A 101 5.76 -14.30 -2.85
CA CYS A 101 4.50 -14.67 -3.45
C CYS A 101 4.77 -15.48 -4.71
N ASP A 102 4.08 -16.60 -4.91
CA ASP A 102 3.98 -17.25 -6.22
C ASP A 102 2.84 -16.56 -7.00
N TYR A 103 3.15 -15.39 -7.57
CA TYR A 103 2.17 -14.53 -8.19
C TYR A 103 1.45 -15.17 -9.38
N LYS A 104 2.08 -16.14 -10.04
CA LYS A 104 1.45 -16.87 -11.16
C LYS A 104 0.32 -17.77 -10.68
N LYS A 105 0.46 -18.35 -9.49
CA LYS A 105 -0.46 -19.29 -8.87
C LYS A 105 -1.42 -18.61 -7.88
N ASP A 106 -0.89 -17.71 -7.03
CA ASP A 106 -1.64 -17.17 -5.89
C ASP A 106 -2.50 -15.95 -6.26
N ILE A 107 -2.20 -15.29 -7.40
CA ILE A 107 -3.01 -14.20 -7.95
C ILE A 107 -3.85 -14.77 -9.11
N LEU A 108 -5.16 -14.92 -8.86
CA LEU A 108 -6.12 -15.40 -9.85
C LEU A 108 -6.38 -14.35 -10.95
N PRO A 109 -6.99 -14.69 -12.09
CA PRO A 109 -7.58 -13.70 -12.99
C PRO A 109 -8.59 -12.82 -12.25
N ARG A 110 -8.67 -11.52 -12.63
CA ARG A 110 -9.57 -10.54 -11.97
C ARG A 110 -11.04 -10.96 -12.02
N GLU A 111 -11.46 -11.64 -13.07
CA GLU A 111 -12.83 -12.15 -13.25
C GLU A 111 -13.23 -13.22 -12.22
N ASP A 112 -12.24 -13.92 -11.64
CA ASP A 112 -12.45 -14.94 -10.61
C ASP A 112 -12.25 -14.39 -9.18
N SER A 113 -11.93 -13.11 -9.05
CA SER A 113 -11.51 -12.47 -7.79
C SER A 113 -12.41 -11.30 -7.39
N VAL A 114 -12.54 -11.08 -6.07
CA VAL A 114 -13.14 -9.85 -5.53
C VAL A 114 -12.09 -8.75 -5.27
N ILE A 115 -10.81 -9.06 -5.50
CA ILE A 115 -9.71 -8.10 -5.36
C ILE A 115 -9.71 -7.19 -6.59
N ASP A 116 -9.55 -5.89 -6.36
CA ASP A 116 -9.48 -4.86 -7.41
C ASP A 116 -8.05 -4.43 -7.69
N MET A 117 -7.20 -4.36 -6.66
CA MET A 117 -5.84 -3.85 -6.75
C MET A 117 -4.82 -4.80 -6.14
N VAL A 118 -3.71 -5.02 -6.85
CA VAL A 118 -2.52 -5.73 -6.35
C VAL A 118 -1.40 -4.71 -6.17
N ARG A 119 -0.85 -4.63 -4.96
CA ARG A 119 0.26 -3.75 -4.63
C ARG A 119 1.54 -4.59 -4.58
N VAL A 120 2.41 -4.40 -5.57
CA VAL A 120 3.69 -5.12 -5.68
C VAL A 120 4.74 -4.42 -4.82
N ALA A 121 5.15 -5.05 -3.72
CA ALA A 121 6.19 -4.53 -2.85
C ALA A 121 7.57 -5.06 -3.24
N THR A 122 8.54 -4.16 -3.36
CA THR A 122 9.87 -4.47 -3.88
C THR A 122 10.95 -3.57 -3.28
N TYR A 123 12.18 -4.05 -3.30
CA TYR A 123 13.38 -3.22 -3.11
C TYR A 123 13.98 -2.84 -4.47
N VAL A 124 14.75 -1.76 -4.53
CA VAL A 124 15.36 -1.28 -5.79
C VAL A 124 16.15 -2.35 -6.53
N HIS A 125 16.86 -3.23 -5.83
CA HIS A 125 17.65 -4.30 -6.45
C HIS A 125 16.80 -5.46 -7.00
N GLN A 126 15.50 -5.50 -6.71
CA GLN A 126 14.56 -6.52 -7.18
C GLN A 126 13.67 -6.01 -8.33
N MET A 127 13.89 -4.79 -8.83
CA MET A 127 13.02 -4.17 -9.84
C MET A 127 12.74 -5.04 -11.07
N PRO A 128 13.70 -5.77 -11.67
CA PRO A 128 13.38 -6.64 -12.80
C PRO A 128 12.26 -7.64 -12.49
N SER A 129 12.35 -8.32 -11.35
CA SER A 129 11.30 -9.28 -10.91
C SER A 129 10.00 -8.59 -10.53
N ALA A 130 10.07 -7.36 -10.00
CA ALA A 130 8.88 -6.56 -9.71
C ALA A 130 8.13 -6.20 -11.00
N ILE A 131 8.84 -5.83 -12.06
CA ILE A 131 8.23 -5.52 -13.36
C ILE A 131 7.52 -6.77 -13.93
N GLU A 132 8.17 -7.96 -13.91
CA GLU A 132 7.53 -9.20 -14.34
C GLU A 132 6.22 -9.46 -13.59
N MET A 133 6.21 -9.24 -12.28
CA MET A 133 5.03 -9.43 -11.44
C MET A 133 3.94 -8.38 -11.71
N ILE A 134 4.32 -7.13 -11.97
CA ILE A 134 3.42 -6.05 -12.37
C ILE A 134 2.74 -6.40 -13.68
N GLU A 135 3.52 -6.80 -14.71
CA GLU A 135 2.98 -7.15 -16.03
C GLU A 135 2.03 -8.37 -15.96
N ASP A 136 2.37 -9.37 -15.13
CA ASP A 136 1.49 -10.52 -14.91
C ASP A 136 0.15 -10.09 -14.26
N ALA A 137 0.19 -9.31 -13.19
CA ALA A 137 -1.01 -8.83 -12.52
C ALA A 137 -1.86 -7.92 -13.43
N LYS A 138 -1.22 -7.06 -14.22
CA LYS A 138 -1.92 -6.25 -15.24
C LYS A 138 -2.57 -7.11 -16.31
N SER A 139 -1.88 -8.15 -16.80
CA SER A 139 -2.45 -9.08 -17.80
C SER A 139 -3.68 -9.83 -17.28
N LYS A 140 -3.77 -10.00 -15.96
CA LYS A 140 -4.92 -10.59 -15.26
C LYS A 140 -6.06 -9.60 -15.00
N GLY A 141 -5.89 -8.31 -15.32
CA GLY A 141 -6.93 -7.28 -15.26
C GLY A 141 -6.98 -6.43 -13.98
N TYR A 142 -5.96 -6.49 -13.14
CA TYR A 142 -5.91 -5.72 -11.89
C TYR A 142 -5.45 -4.27 -12.08
N GLU A 143 -5.88 -3.38 -11.18
CA GLU A 143 -5.16 -2.16 -10.87
C GLU A 143 -3.88 -2.55 -10.13
N VAL A 144 -2.72 -2.01 -10.54
CA VAL A 144 -1.42 -2.44 -9.99
C VAL A 144 -0.57 -1.26 -9.59
N THR A 145 0.00 -1.32 -8.39
CA THR A 145 0.99 -0.32 -7.93
C THR A 145 2.33 -0.96 -7.65
N CYS A 146 3.40 -0.19 -7.84
CA CYS A 146 4.76 -0.54 -7.45
C CYS A 146 5.12 0.19 -6.15
N ASN A 147 5.35 -0.56 -5.08
CA ASN A 147 5.66 -0.05 -3.75
C ASN A 147 7.16 -0.24 -3.48
N ILE A 148 7.97 0.80 -3.74
CA ILE A 148 9.42 0.75 -3.55
C ILE A 148 9.74 0.97 -2.08
N MET A 149 10.17 -0.10 -1.40
CA MET A 149 10.45 -0.12 0.03
C MET A 149 11.84 0.42 0.37
N ALA A 150 12.01 0.86 1.63
CA ALA A 150 13.28 1.26 2.24
C ALA A 150 14.02 2.37 1.48
N ILE A 151 13.29 3.30 0.88
CA ILE A 151 13.87 4.38 0.07
C ILE A 151 14.86 5.26 0.84
N SER A 152 14.69 5.40 2.17
CA SER A 152 15.61 6.17 3.02
C SER A 152 17.02 5.56 3.13
N ASN A 153 17.18 4.28 2.79
CA ASN A 153 18.46 3.56 2.79
C ASN A 153 18.97 3.27 1.35
N THR A 154 18.33 3.83 0.35
CA THR A 154 18.65 3.60 -1.05
C THR A 154 19.52 4.74 -1.58
N GLN A 155 20.52 4.41 -2.41
CA GLN A 155 21.27 5.44 -3.12
C GLN A 155 20.38 6.11 -4.17
N GLU A 156 20.55 7.41 -4.37
CA GLU A 156 19.70 8.18 -5.29
C GLU A 156 19.76 7.64 -6.72
N SER A 157 20.96 7.27 -7.19
CA SER A 157 21.14 6.68 -8.53
C SER A 157 20.38 5.37 -8.73
N ASP A 158 20.30 4.54 -7.68
CA ASP A 158 19.59 3.26 -7.76
C ASP A 158 18.07 3.50 -7.74
N LEU A 159 17.62 4.48 -6.96
CA LEU A 159 16.22 4.89 -6.96
C LEU A 159 15.82 5.48 -8.32
N ASP A 160 16.66 6.30 -8.94
CA ASP A 160 16.39 6.87 -10.27
C ASP A 160 16.25 5.79 -11.34
N GLN A 161 17.11 4.77 -11.31
CA GLN A 161 17.01 3.62 -12.21
C GLN A 161 15.72 2.83 -11.96
N ALA A 162 15.36 2.59 -10.70
CA ALA A 162 14.13 1.90 -10.34
C ALA A 162 12.88 2.67 -10.82
N LEU A 163 12.87 3.98 -10.64
CA LEU A 163 11.79 4.86 -11.12
C LEU A 163 11.68 4.86 -12.65
N ASP A 164 12.80 4.88 -13.37
CA ASP A 164 12.80 4.78 -14.84
C ASP A 164 12.23 3.43 -15.33
N MET A 165 12.53 2.34 -14.63
CA MET A 165 11.97 1.03 -14.96
C MET A 165 10.45 0.99 -14.72
N VAL A 166 9.98 1.44 -13.55
CA VAL A 166 8.56 1.40 -13.24
C VAL A 166 7.76 2.40 -14.10
N ALA A 167 8.36 3.53 -14.46
CA ALA A 167 7.75 4.49 -15.39
C ALA A 167 7.36 3.84 -16.72
N LYS A 168 8.21 2.95 -17.23
CA LYS A 168 8.02 2.23 -18.51
C LYS A 168 7.13 0.99 -18.39
N SER A 169 6.80 0.55 -17.17
CA SER A 169 5.93 -0.60 -16.93
C SER A 169 4.46 -0.27 -17.09
N SER A 170 3.62 -1.30 -17.04
CA SER A 170 2.15 -1.15 -17.06
C SER A 170 1.54 -0.80 -15.69
N ALA A 171 2.32 -0.55 -14.64
CA ALA A 171 1.81 -0.12 -13.34
C ALA A 171 0.94 1.14 -13.45
N ASP A 172 -0.16 1.19 -12.70
CA ASP A 172 -1.05 2.36 -12.65
C ASP A 172 -0.53 3.42 -11.67
N GLY A 173 0.23 3.01 -10.65
CA GLY A 173 0.77 3.93 -9.65
C GLY A 173 2.12 3.51 -9.08
N ILE A 174 2.82 4.47 -8.49
CA ILE A 174 4.12 4.28 -7.83
C ILE A 174 4.00 4.80 -6.40
N TYR A 175 4.46 4.00 -5.42
CA TYR A 175 4.37 4.36 -4.01
C TYR A 175 5.71 4.80 -3.42
N ILE A 176 5.66 5.90 -2.69
CA ILE A 176 6.71 6.34 -1.76
C ILE A 176 6.50 5.57 -0.47
N VAL A 177 7.47 4.72 -0.07
CA VAL A 177 7.35 3.93 1.16
C VAL A 177 8.47 4.30 2.13
N ASP A 178 8.13 5.06 3.17
CA ASP A 178 9.03 5.34 4.30
C ASP A 178 9.00 4.16 5.28
N SER A 179 9.66 3.07 4.90
CA SER A 179 9.66 1.80 5.66
C SER A 179 10.17 1.92 7.08
N TYR A 180 11.05 2.87 7.35
CA TYR A 180 11.66 3.07 8.66
C TYR A 180 11.05 4.22 9.45
N GLY A 181 10.12 4.97 8.85
CA GLY A 181 9.59 6.19 9.45
C GLY A 181 10.68 7.19 9.79
N ALA A 182 11.70 7.29 8.93
CA ALA A 182 12.94 8.03 9.18
C ALA A 182 13.05 9.31 8.35
N LEU A 183 12.14 9.54 7.42
CA LEU A 183 12.18 10.71 6.55
C LEU A 183 11.57 11.94 7.24
N TYR A 184 12.20 13.06 7.03
CA TYR A 184 11.69 14.38 7.44
C TYR A 184 10.86 15.02 6.32
N PRO A 185 10.00 16.01 6.65
CA PRO A 185 9.11 16.64 5.65
C PRO A 185 9.85 17.20 4.42
N GLU A 186 11.06 17.77 4.60
CA GLU A 186 11.85 18.29 3.48
C GLU A 186 12.33 17.18 2.53
N GLN A 187 12.61 15.98 3.08
CA GLN A 187 12.99 14.81 2.29
C GLN A 187 11.76 14.26 1.55
N ILE A 188 10.61 14.22 2.23
CA ILE A 188 9.34 13.83 1.61
C ILE A 188 8.99 14.76 0.45
N ARG A 189 9.13 16.09 0.64
CA ARG A 189 8.89 17.08 -0.42
C ARG A 189 9.70 16.76 -1.66
N ARG A 190 11.01 16.60 -1.53
CA ARG A 190 11.92 16.31 -2.66
C ARG A 190 11.60 14.97 -3.31
N THR A 191 11.31 13.95 -2.50
CA THR A 191 10.95 12.62 -3.01
C THR A 191 9.62 12.66 -3.75
N ALA A 192 8.61 13.31 -3.18
CA ALA A 192 7.30 13.45 -3.80
C ALA A 192 7.38 14.24 -5.12
N ASP A 193 8.17 15.31 -5.16
CA ASP A 193 8.42 16.06 -6.40
C ASP A 193 8.99 15.15 -7.51
N LYS A 194 10.03 14.37 -7.19
CA LYS A 194 10.65 13.42 -8.13
C LYS A 194 9.65 12.38 -8.63
N TYR A 195 8.90 11.76 -7.70
CA TYR A 195 7.93 10.72 -8.05
C TYR A 195 6.76 11.26 -8.88
N THR A 196 6.23 12.42 -8.52
CA THR A 196 5.09 13.02 -9.23
C THR A 196 5.48 13.48 -10.63
N GLU A 197 6.67 14.08 -10.83
CA GLU A 197 7.18 14.44 -12.14
C GLU A 197 7.26 13.22 -13.07
N ILE A 198 7.85 12.12 -12.59
CA ILE A 198 7.99 10.89 -13.37
C ILE A 198 6.62 10.24 -13.64
N ALA A 199 5.76 10.19 -12.62
CA ALA A 199 4.44 9.57 -12.72
C ALA A 199 3.53 10.33 -13.69
N GLU A 200 3.46 11.65 -13.60
CA GLU A 200 2.66 12.51 -14.50
C GLU A 200 3.11 12.35 -15.95
N ALA A 201 4.43 12.33 -16.21
CA ALA A 201 4.97 12.14 -17.55
C ALA A 201 4.60 10.77 -18.17
N ASN A 202 4.21 9.79 -17.34
CA ASN A 202 3.91 8.41 -17.77
C ASN A 202 2.46 7.99 -17.47
N GLY A 203 1.56 8.93 -17.15
CA GLY A 203 0.14 8.67 -16.93
C GLY A 203 -0.15 7.83 -15.67
N LYS A 204 0.72 7.91 -14.65
CA LYS A 204 0.60 7.17 -13.40
C LYS A 204 0.22 8.10 -12.24
N PHE A 205 -0.34 7.53 -11.17
CA PHE A 205 -0.52 8.27 -9.92
C PHE A 205 0.60 7.95 -8.92
N VAL A 206 0.73 8.79 -7.89
CA VAL A 206 1.64 8.54 -6.78
C VAL A 206 0.88 8.28 -5.51
N GLY A 207 1.33 7.26 -4.76
CA GLY A 207 0.85 6.95 -3.42
C GLY A 207 1.91 7.18 -2.34
N MET A 208 1.47 7.32 -1.08
CA MET A 208 2.33 7.48 0.08
C MET A 208 1.97 6.50 1.18
N HIS A 209 2.98 5.76 1.67
CA HIS A 209 2.92 4.92 2.86
C HIS A 209 4.01 5.35 3.84
N ALA A 210 3.61 5.96 4.96
CA ALA A 210 4.53 6.51 5.95
C ALA A 210 4.43 5.78 7.28
N HIS A 211 5.55 5.32 7.81
CA HIS A 211 5.65 4.81 9.17
C HIS A 211 5.89 5.94 10.19
N ASN A 212 5.44 5.74 11.42
CA ASN A 212 5.36 6.80 12.44
C ASN A 212 6.46 6.73 13.52
N ASN A 213 7.62 6.15 13.22
CA ASN A 213 8.69 5.96 14.20
C ASN A 213 9.20 7.28 14.83
N GLN A 214 9.23 8.35 14.05
CA GLN A 214 9.58 9.69 14.53
C GLN A 214 8.35 10.55 14.83
N GLN A 215 7.15 9.98 14.83
CA GLN A 215 5.88 10.70 15.00
C GLN A 215 5.61 11.73 13.89
N LEU A 216 6.17 11.52 12.71
CA LEU A 216 6.05 12.41 11.55
C LEU A 216 5.15 11.85 10.43
N ALA A 217 4.60 10.64 10.55
CA ALA A 217 3.85 10.02 9.47
C ALA A 217 2.70 10.91 8.97
N PHE A 218 1.92 11.49 9.88
CA PHE A 218 0.81 12.38 9.51
C PHE A 218 1.31 13.64 8.81
N ALA A 219 2.34 14.31 9.33
CA ALA A 219 2.93 15.50 8.71
C ALA A 219 3.53 15.18 7.34
N ASN A 220 4.24 14.06 7.22
CA ASN A 220 4.83 13.57 5.98
C ASN A 220 3.77 13.24 4.92
N THR A 221 2.65 12.64 5.33
CA THR A 221 1.53 12.33 4.43
C THR A 221 0.87 13.61 3.91
N ILE A 222 0.69 14.63 4.77
CA ILE A 222 0.17 15.94 4.35
C ILE A 222 1.16 16.62 3.39
N GLU A 223 2.46 16.59 3.69
CA GLU A 223 3.48 17.16 2.81
C GLU A 223 3.48 16.48 1.44
N ALA A 224 3.40 15.15 1.40
CA ALA A 224 3.29 14.40 0.16
C ALA A 224 2.03 14.79 -0.64
N ALA A 225 0.88 14.90 0.03
CA ALA A 225 -0.36 15.35 -0.59
C ALA A 225 -0.22 16.77 -1.18
N ALA A 226 0.45 17.69 -0.48
CA ALA A 226 0.74 19.04 -0.97
C ALA A 226 1.58 19.02 -2.26
N GLN A 227 2.44 18.01 -2.42
CA GLN A 227 3.26 17.82 -3.61
C GLN A 227 2.58 17.03 -4.74
N GLY A 228 1.28 16.74 -4.65
CA GLY A 228 0.54 16.08 -5.73
C GLY A 228 0.31 14.58 -5.54
N VAL A 229 0.79 13.98 -4.45
CA VAL A 229 0.46 12.60 -4.13
C VAL A 229 -1.04 12.46 -3.89
N SER A 230 -1.67 11.45 -4.49
CA SER A 230 -3.14 11.34 -4.54
C SER A 230 -3.71 10.06 -3.93
N LEU A 231 -2.90 9.06 -3.56
CA LEU A 231 -3.36 7.89 -2.82
C LEU A 231 -2.60 7.78 -1.51
N LEU A 232 -3.31 7.92 -0.39
CA LEU A 232 -2.73 8.05 0.94
C LEU A 232 -3.09 6.83 1.79
N ASP A 233 -2.08 6.15 2.32
CA ASP A 233 -2.29 5.03 3.24
C ASP A 233 -2.55 5.55 4.66
N ALA A 234 -3.51 4.93 5.33
CA ALA A 234 -3.82 5.16 6.72
C ALA A 234 -4.10 3.83 7.44
N THR A 235 -4.05 3.85 8.77
CA THR A 235 -4.46 2.71 9.58
C THR A 235 -5.36 3.17 10.72
N MET A 236 -6.32 2.33 11.09
CA MET A 236 -7.21 2.60 12.21
C MET A 236 -6.40 2.73 13.50
N MET A 237 -6.50 3.88 14.18
CA MET A 237 -5.78 4.19 15.41
C MET A 237 -4.25 4.07 15.29
N GLY A 238 -3.68 4.17 14.10
CA GLY A 238 -2.24 4.01 13.87
C GLY A 238 -1.75 2.56 14.03
N MET A 239 -2.63 1.56 13.92
CA MET A 239 -2.24 0.15 14.01
C MET A 239 -1.33 -0.23 12.84
N GLY A 240 -0.10 -0.64 13.13
CA GLY A 240 0.88 -1.01 12.11
C GLY A 240 2.26 -1.30 12.68
N LEU A 241 3.23 -1.52 11.80
CA LEU A 241 4.60 -1.86 12.17
C LEU A 241 5.22 -0.82 13.12
N SER A 242 4.88 0.45 12.96
CA SER A 242 5.36 1.55 13.81
C SER A 242 4.85 1.51 15.25
N LEU A 243 3.78 0.79 15.55
CA LEU A 243 3.25 0.68 16.92
C LEU A 243 4.24 0.07 17.90
N ILE A 244 5.15 -0.75 17.43
CA ILE A 244 6.19 -1.37 18.28
C ILE A 244 7.10 -0.30 18.91
N HIS A 245 7.19 0.88 18.31
CA HIS A 245 8.07 1.97 18.70
C HIS A 245 7.33 3.15 19.33
N ILE A 246 5.99 3.11 19.38
CA ILE A 246 5.19 4.13 20.05
C ILE A 246 4.96 3.68 21.48
N SER A 247 5.80 4.19 22.38
CA SER A 247 5.43 4.28 23.78
C SER A 247 4.25 5.26 23.85
N GLU A 248 3.07 4.75 24.00
CA GLU A 248 1.78 5.38 24.14
C GLU A 248 1.72 6.64 25.02
N PRO A 249 1.83 7.85 24.53
CA PRO A 249 1.37 9.01 25.28
C PRO A 249 -0.14 9.26 25.12
N THR A 250 -0.79 8.65 24.13
CA THR A 250 -2.18 8.94 23.79
C THR A 250 -3.23 8.16 24.58
N ARG A 251 -2.84 7.21 25.43
CA ARG A 251 -3.76 6.47 26.31
C ARG A 251 -3.93 7.10 27.70
N ARG A 252 -3.54 8.34 27.89
CA ARG A 252 -3.81 9.07 29.12
C ARG A 252 -4.87 10.13 28.91
N SER A 253 -6.08 9.69 28.75
CA SER A 253 -7.27 10.50 29.04
C SER A 253 -8.35 9.60 29.55
#